data_586d8f866f3942dd3955b1e7bf3e30bb
#
_entry.id   586d8f866f3942dd3955b1e7bf3e30bb
#
_cell.length_a   1.000
_cell.length_b   1.000
_cell.length_c   1.000
_cell.angle_alpha   90.00
_cell.angle_beta   90.00
_cell.angle_gamma   90.00
#
_symmetry.space_group_name_H-M   'P 1'
#
loop_
_entity.id
_entity.type
_entity.pdbx_description
1 polymer ?
#
loop_
_entity_poly.entity_id
_entity_poly.type
_entity_poly.pdbx_seq_one_letter_code
_entity_poly.pdbx_strand_id
1 'polypeptide(L)'
;MAKIVNKLTELIGNTPLLALNKFSAERGLKTPVLAKVEYFNPGGSVKDRIALAMIEDAEAKGLLKPGATIIEPTSGNTGVGLALVSAVKGYKLILTMPETMSVERRNLVKAYGATVKLTSGKDGMKGAIKAAEELRDSIPGSIILQQFENQANPERHYLTTGPEIWRDTDGKVDVFGAGVGTGGTVSGIGRYLKEQNPDVKIIAVEPTSSPVLSGGESGPHKIQGIGAGFVPNTYNNKYVDEIFQVENDQAIFAGRQLAQQEGLLVGISSGAAAFAATEIAKRPENAGKTIVTLLPDTGERYLSTVLYAFDEYPL
;
A
#
# COMPACT_ATOMS: atom_id res chain seq x y z
N MET A 1 -24.09 21.78 9.32
CA MET A 1 -24.81 20.47 9.35
C MET A 1 -23.97 19.47 10.11
N ALA A 2 -24.56 18.65 10.99
CA ALA A 2 -23.84 17.59 11.68
C ALA A 2 -23.30 16.56 10.65
N LYS A 3 -22.02 16.21 10.78
CA LYS A 3 -21.35 15.28 9.85
C LYS A 3 -21.20 13.92 10.56
N ILE A 4 -22.33 13.20 10.67
CA ILE A 4 -22.37 11.88 11.28
C ILE A 4 -22.30 10.84 10.17
N VAL A 5 -21.32 9.93 10.23
CA VAL A 5 -21.23 8.78 9.34
C VAL A 5 -21.93 7.56 9.96
N ASN A 6 -22.54 6.72 9.15
CA ASN A 6 -23.29 5.55 9.63
C ASN A 6 -22.45 4.27 9.67
N LYS A 7 -21.39 4.21 8.86
CA LYS A 7 -20.50 3.05 8.76
C LYS A 7 -19.04 3.50 8.72
N LEU A 8 -18.17 2.76 9.38
CA LEU A 8 -16.74 3.07 9.40
C LEU A 8 -16.12 3.09 7.99
N THR A 9 -16.65 2.28 7.07
CA THR A 9 -16.20 2.23 5.67
C THR A 9 -16.42 3.55 4.91
N GLU A 10 -17.31 4.43 5.36
CA GLU A 10 -17.51 5.76 4.78
C GLU A 10 -16.34 6.73 5.07
N LEU A 11 -15.49 6.39 6.03
CA LEU A 11 -14.29 7.15 6.37
C LEU A 11 -13.04 6.70 5.58
N ILE A 12 -13.15 5.67 4.75
CA ILE A 12 -12.04 5.19 3.91
C ILE A 12 -11.81 6.18 2.77
N GLY A 13 -10.59 6.64 2.62
CA GLY A 13 -10.21 7.64 1.63
C GLY A 13 -10.25 9.07 2.17
N ASN A 14 -10.23 10.05 1.28
CA ASN A 14 -10.09 11.49 1.61
C ASN A 14 -8.97 11.76 2.62
N THR A 15 -7.88 11.02 2.49
CA THR A 15 -6.70 11.16 3.33
C THR A 15 -5.99 12.49 3.06
N PRO A 16 -5.27 13.05 4.04
CA PRO A 16 -4.63 14.35 3.85
C PRO A 16 -3.43 14.27 2.92
N LEU A 17 -3.15 15.40 2.27
CA LEU A 17 -1.89 15.69 1.61
C LEU A 17 -1.06 16.61 2.52
N LEU A 18 0.16 16.20 2.86
CA LEU A 18 1.04 16.91 3.79
C LEU A 18 2.32 17.35 3.10
N ALA A 19 2.72 18.60 3.27
CA ALA A 19 4.03 19.07 2.84
C ALA A 19 5.11 18.62 3.82
N LEU A 20 6.09 17.87 3.34
CA LEU A 20 7.23 17.36 4.13
C LEU A 20 8.31 18.47 4.23
N ASN A 21 8.03 19.51 5.02
CA ASN A 21 8.83 20.73 5.03
C ASN A 21 10.24 20.53 5.57
N LYS A 22 10.38 19.97 6.77
CA LYS A 22 11.70 19.75 7.42
C LYS A 22 12.46 18.65 6.68
N PHE A 23 11.80 17.56 6.38
CA PHE A 23 12.37 16.43 5.67
C PHE A 23 12.97 16.84 4.30
N SER A 24 12.28 17.72 3.58
CA SER A 24 12.74 18.27 2.30
C SER A 24 13.86 19.29 2.46
N ALA A 25 13.72 20.20 3.41
CA ALA A 25 14.72 21.24 3.67
C ALA A 25 16.09 20.66 4.07
N GLU A 26 16.10 19.63 4.92
CA GLU A 26 17.35 18.96 5.33
C GLU A 26 18.03 18.20 4.18
N ARG A 27 17.31 17.97 3.09
CA ARG A 27 17.83 17.40 1.83
C ARG A 27 18.17 18.45 0.76
N GLY A 28 18.12 19.73 1.15
CA GLY A 28 18.47 20.85 0.29
C GLY A 28 17.39 21.22 -0.74
N LEU A 29 16.16 20.73 -0.59
CA LEU A 29 15.08 21.04 -1.50
C LEU A 29 14.45 22.40 -1.14
N LYS A 30 14.24 23.24 -2.16
CA LYS A 30 13.55 24.54 -2.02
C LYS A 30 12.02 24.39 -2.04
N THR A 31 11.51 23.40 -2.76
CA THR A 31 10.08 23.03 -2.83
C THR A 31 9.89 21.73 -2.06
N PRO A 32 9.01 21.67 -1.06
CA PRO A 32 8.80 20.45 -0.29
C PRO A 32 8.11 19.39 -1.13
N VAL A 33 8.48 18.13 -0.92
CA VAL A 33 7.71 16.98 -1.40
C VAL A 33 6.38 16.93 -0.67
N LEU A 34 5.31 16.63 -1.38
CA LEU A 34 3.96 16.43 -0.84
C LEU A 34 3.71 14.93 -0.62
N ALA A 35 3.18 14.59 0.53
CA ALA A 35 2.91 13.21 0.92
C ALA A 35 1.40 12.96 1.09
N LYS A 36 0.85 12.00 0.34
CA LYS A 36 -0.49 11.45 0.55
C LYS A 36 -0.43 10.45 1.71
N VAL A 37 -0.95 10.83 2.87
CA VAL A 37 -0.75 10.08 4.13
C VAL A 37 -1.88 9.07 4.34
N GLU A 38 -1.67 7.84 3.89
CA GLU A 38 -2.70 6.80 3.85
C GLU A 38 -2.96 6.11 5.21
N TYR A 39 -2.14 6.35 6.23
CA TYR A 39 -2.45 5.80 7.56
C TYR A 39 -3.68 6.48 8.22
N PHE A 40 -4.17 7.58 7.69
CA PHE A 40 -5.44 8.19 8.13
C PHE A 40 -6.68 7.39 7.71
N ASN A 41 -6.55 6.37 6.89
CA ASN A 41 -7.63 5.41 6.72
C ASN A 41 -7.93 4.69 8.04
N PRO A 42 -9.19 4.27 8.30
CA PRO A 42 -9.61 3.67 9.57
C PRO A 42 -8.78 2.45 10.01
N GLY A 43 -8.33 1.62 9.08
CA GLY A 43 -7.47 0.47 9.32
C GLY A 43 -5.98 0.79 9.28
N GLY A 44 -5.61 2.07 9.13
CA GLY A 44 -4.23 2.55 9.18
C GLY A 44 -3.39 2.29 7.94
N SER A 45 -4.00 2.04 6.78
CA SER A 45 -3.26 1.86 5.53
C SER A 45 -4.06 2.14 4.26
N VAL A 46 -3.34 2.31 3.15
CA VAL A 46 -3.87 2.41 1.79
C VAL A 46 -4.72 1.19 1.39
N LYS A 47 -4.50 0.05 2.02
CA LYS A 47 -5.17 -1.21 1.68
C LYS A 47 -6.64 -1.25 2.09
N ASP A 48 -7.08 -0.38 2.99
CA ASP A 48 -8.50 -0.23 3.31
C ASP A 48 -9.31 0.10 2.05
N ARG A 49 -8.74 0.92 1.15
CA ARG A 49 -9.36 1.30 -0.11
C ARG A 49 -9.65 0.10 -1.00
N ILE A 50 -8.64 -0.73 -1.23
CA ILE A 50 -8.78 -1.90 -2.12
C ILE A 50 -9.58 -3.03 -1.47
N ALA A 51 -9.50 -3.19 -0.15
CA ALA A 51 -10.31 -4.15 0.58
C ALA A 51 -11.82 -3.86 0.40
N LEU A 52 -12.21 -2.60 0.57
CA LEU A 52 -13.59 -2.17 0.32
C LEU A 52 -13.98 -2.38 -1.15
N ALA A 53 -13.13 -1.96 -2.09
CA ALA A 53 -13.43 -2.04 -3.51
C ALA A 53 -13.59 -3.48 -4.01
N MET A 54 -12.71 -4.39 -3.61
CA MET A 54 -12.77 -5.79 -4.03
C MET A 54 -14.00 -6.50 -3.47
N ILE A 55 -14.42 -6.18 -2.24
CA ILE A 55 -15.64 -6.70 -1.65
C ILE A 55 -16.88 -6.15 -2.39
N GLU A 56 -16.95 -4.84 -2.60
CA GLU A 56 -18.06 -4.19 -3.31
C GLU A 56 -18.18 -4.65 -4.77
N ASP A 57 -17.06 -4.85 -5.45
CA ASP A 57 -17.04 -5.43 -6.81
C ASP A 57 -17.58 -6.86 -6.83
N ALA A 58 -17.19 -7.70 -5.86
CA ALA A 58 -17.70 -9.06 -5.74
C ALA A 58 -19.20 -9.10 -5.41
N GLU A 59 -19.68 -8.18 -4.57
CA GLU A 59 -21.11 -7.98 -4.29
C GLU A 59 -21.87 -7.60 -5.57
N ALA A 60 -21.38 -6.60 -6.29
CA ALA A 60 -22.02 -6.09 -7.52
C ALA A 60 -22.09 -7.16 -8.62
N LYS A 61 -21.08 -8.03 -8.69
CA LYS A 61 -21.06 -9.18 -9.63
C LYS A 61 -21.86 -10.38 -9.17
N GLY A 62 -22.45 -10.33 -7.97
CA GLY A 62 -23.20 -11.45 -7.39
C GLY A 62 -22.34 -12.65 -6.97
N LEU A 63 -21.01 -12.45 -6.90
CA LEU A 63 -20.05 -13.47 -6.48
C LEU A 63 -19.99 -13.62 -4.96
N LEU A 64 -20.33 -12.59 -4.22
CA LEU A 64 -20.31 -12.55 -2.76
C LEU A 64 -21.73 -12.27 -2.23
N LYS A 65 -22.31 -13.26 -1.57
CA LYS A 65 -23.65 -13.16 -0.95
C LYS A 65 -23.55 -12.72 0.51
N PRO A 66 -24.59 -12.08 1.09
CA PRO A 66 -24.59 -11.73 2.51
C PRO A 66 -24.23 -12.91 3.41
N GLY A 67 -23.31 -12.69 4.36
CA GLY A 67 -22.85 -13.71 5.30
C GLY A 67 -21.88 -14.77 4.73
N ALA A 68 -21.50 -14.65 3.46
CA ALA A 68 -20.53 -15.57 2.84
C ALA A 68 -19.13 -15.46 3.46
N THR A 69 -18.27 -16.40 3.11
CA THR A 69 -16.88 -16.44 3.59
C THR A 69 -15.94 -15.87 2.52
N ILE A 70 -15.15 -14.90 2.92
CA ILE A 70 -14.02 -14.36 2.14
C ILE A 70 -12.76 -15.07 2.62
N ILE A 71 -11.91 -15.46 1.69
CA ILE A 71 -10.61 -16.07 1.98
C ILE A 71 -9.55 -15.23 1.26
N GLU A 72 -8.42 -14.96 1.91
CA GLU A 72 -7.31 -14.27 1.23
C GLU A 72 -5.96 -14.76 1.78
N PRO A 73 -5.03 -15.13 0.89
CA PRO A 73 -3.67 -15.46 1.29
C PRO A 73 -2.85 -14.17 1.45
N THR A 74 -2.83 -13.64 2.67
CA THR A 74 -2.10 -12.42 2.99
C THR A 74 -1.78 -12.32 4.47
N SER A 75 -0.62 -11.78 4.77
CA SER A 75 -0.17 -11.43 6.12
C SER A 75 -0.01 -9.93 6.34
N GLY A 76 -0.30 -9.14 5.30
CA GLY A 76 -0.06 -7.70 5.28
C GLY A 76 -1.30 -6.85 5.52
N ASN A 77 -1.18 -5.59 5.15
CA ASN A 77 -2.23 -4.58 5.32
C ASN A 77 -3.54 -4.90 4.60
N THR A 78 -3.49 -5.67 3.51
CA THR A 78 -4.70 -6.13 2.83
C THR A 78 -5.56 -7.00 3.75
N GLY A 79 -4.93 -7.89 4.52
CA GLY A 79 -5.64 -8.70 5.51
C GLY A 79 -6.32 -7.85 6.60
N VAL A 80 -5.67 -6.78 7.04
CA VAL A 80 -6.24 -5.83 8.01
C VAL A 80 -7.44 -5.09 7.42
N GLY A 81 -7.31 -4.55 6.19
CA GLY A 81 -8.39 -3.88 5.50
C GLY A 81 -9.59 -4.80 5.26
N LEU A 82 -9.33 -6.04 4.80
CA LEU A 82 -10.38 -7.04 4.63
C LEU A 82 -11.07 -7.40 5.95
N ALA A 83 -10.31 -7.51 7.05
CA ALA A 83 -10.87 -7.82 8.36
C ALA A 83 -11.80 -6.70 8.86
N LEU A 84 -11.36 -5.44 8.72
CA LEU A 84 -12.18 -4.27 9.04
C LEU A 84 -13.47 -4.23 8.22
N VAL A 85 -13.36 -4.35 6.89
CA VAL A 85 -14.53 -4.24 5.99
C VAL A 85 -15.47 -5.43 6.18
N SER A 86 -14.94 -6.64 6.37
CA SER A 86 -15.74 -7.84 6.67
C SER A 86 -16.52 -7.70 7.97
N ALA A 87 -15.90 -7.16 9.03
CA ALA A 87 -16.58 -6.89 10.30
C ALA A 87 -17.75 -5.91 10.12
N VAL A 88 -17.55 -4.82 9.35
CA VAL A 88 -18.60 -3.81 9.10
C VAL A 88 -19.74 -4.37 8.24
N LYS A 89 -19.43 -5.20 7.24
CA LYS A 89 -20.42 -5.72 6.27
C LYS A 89 -21.01 -7.07 6.67
N GLY A 90 -20.52 -7.72 7.74
CA GLY A 90 -21.05 -8.98 8.25
C GLY A 90 -20.58 -10.23 7.47
N TYR A 91 -19.40 -10.17 6.85
CA TYR A 91 -18.79 -11.33 6.21
C TYR A 91 -17.89 -12.11 7.17
N LYS A 92 -17.79 -13.42 6.94
CA LYS A 92 -16.75 -14.24 7.56
C LYS A 92 -15.45 -14.05 6.78
N LEU A 93 -14.33 -13.93 7.49
CA LEU A 93 -13.02 -13.80 6.85
C LEU A 93 -12.06 -14.87 7.37
N ILE A 94 -11.41 -15.55 6.46
CA ILE A 94 -10.31 -16.48 6.73
C ILE A 94 -9.06 -15.96 6.03
N LEU A 95 -8.02 -15.68 6.79
CA LEU A 95 -6.71 -15.30 6.26
C LEU A 95 -5.74 -16.47 6.37
N THR A 96 -5.11 -16.83 5.27
CA THR A 96 -4.04 -17.84 5.29
C THR A 96 -2.69 -17.14 5.25
N MET A 97 -1.77 -17.56 6.12
CA MET A 97 -0.45 -16.95 6.23
C MET A 97 0.56 -17.91 6.85
N PRO A 98 1.86 -17.75 6.53
CA PRO A 98 2.91 -18.53 7.15
C PRO A 98 2.98 -18.32 8.66
N GLU A 99 3.31 -19.36 9.41
CA GLU A 99 3.48 -19.31 10.87
C GLU A 99 4.63 -18.42 11.34
N THR A 100 5.51 -18.00 10.42
CA THR A 100 6.60 -17.04 10.67
C THR A 100 6.12 -15.59 10.83
N MET A 101 4.85 -15.31 10.52
CA MET A 101 4.29 -13.96 10.71
C MET A 101 4.15 -13.62 12.18
N SER A 102 4.38 -12.36 12.54
CA SER A 102 4.38 -11.88 13.92
C SER A 102 3.03 -12.10 14.63
N VAL A 103 3.09 -12.31 15.92
CA VAL A 103 1.90 -12.52 16.77
C VAL A 103 0.99 -11.28 16.75
N GLU A 104 1.58 -10.08 16.70
CA GLU A 104 0.87 -8.81 16.66
C GLU A 104 -0.02 -8.72 15.41
N ARG A 105 0.51 -9.10 14.24
CA ARG A 105 -0.25 -9.12 12.99
C ARG A 105 -1.42 -10.10 13.03
N ARG A 106 -1.20 -11.30 13.62
CA ARG A 106 -2.26 -12.30 13.80
C ARG A 106 -3.34 -11.80 14.75
N ASN A 107 -2.94 -11.19 15.86
CA ASN A 107 -3.87 -10.68 16.87
C ASN A 107 -4.68 -9.49 16.34
N LEU A 108 -4.08 -8.62 15.54
CA LEU A 108 -4.76 -7.48 14.93
C LEU A 108 -5.95 -7.93 14.08
N VAL A 109 -5.77 -8.89 13.18
CA VAL A 109 -6.87 -9.36 12.32
C VAL A 109 -7.90 -10.20 13.10
N LYS A 110 -7.46 -10.95 14.12
CA LYS A 110 -8.37 -11.68 15.03
C LYS A 110 -9.24 -10.72 15.85
N ALA A 111 -8.72 -9.55 16.24
CA ALA A 111 -9.48 -8.53 16.96
C ALA A 111 -10.67 -8.01 16.15
N TYR A 112 -10.59 -8.01 14.82
CA TYR A 112 -11.71 -7.73 13.92
C TYR A 112 -12.63 -8.94 13.68
N GLY A 113 -12.36 -10.11 14.28
CA GLY A 113 -13.15 -11.33 14.12
C GLY A 113 -12.69 -12.26 12.97
N ALA A 114 -11.58 -11.98 12.32
CA ALA A 114 -11.05 -12.87 11.28
C ALA A 114 -10.48 -14.17 11.87
N THR A 115 -10.66 -15.27 11.15
CA THR A 115 -9.99 -16.54 11.41
C THR A 115 -8.63 -16.55 10.72
N VAL A 116 -7.59 -16.97 11.42
CA VAL A 116 -6.23 -17.12 10.86
C VAL A 116 -5.90 -18.60 10.73
N LYS A 117 -5.64 -19.03 9.50
CA LYS A 117 -5.12 -20.36 9.18
C LYS A 117 -3.61 -20.24 8.92
N LEU A 118 -2.83 -20.78 9.86
CA LEU A 118 -1.37 -20.80 9.71
C LEU A 118 -0.95 -21.95 8.79
N THR A 119 0.06 -21.67 7.96
CA THR A 119 0.72 -22.66 7.09
C THR A 119 2.19 -22.79 7.47
N SER A 120 2.84 -23.86 7.00
CA SER A 120 4.26 -24.08 7.27
C SER A 120 5.10 -22.89 6.82
N GLY A 121 6.00 -22.42 7.68
CA GLY A 121 6.94 -21.35 7.36
C GLY A 121 7.88 -21.71 6.20
N LYS A 122 8.16 -23.00 6.00
CA LYS A 122 9.01 -23.50 4.90
C LYS A 122 8.40 -23.26 3.53
N ASP A 123 7.07 -23.28 3.44
CA ASP A 123 6.35 -23.13 2.17
C ASP A 123 6.06 -21.66 1.84
N GLY A 124 6.30 -20.75 2.80
CA GLY A 124 6.12 -19.32 2.63
C GLY A 124 4.74 -18.95 2.09
N MET A 125 4.68 -17.93 1.23
CA MET A 125 3.40 -17.49 0.62
C MET A 125 2.81 -18.53 -0.34
N LYS A 126 3.60 -19.40 -0.96
CA LYS A 126 3.06 -20.47 -1.81
C LYS A 126 2.18 -21.43 -1.02
N GLY A 127 2.62 -21.79 0.21
CA GLY A 127 1.82 -22.60 1.12
C GLY A 127 0.52 -21.90 1.55
N ALA A 128 0.58 -20.60 1.81
CA ALA A 128 -0.61 -19.83 2.15
C ALA A 128 -1.63 -19.75 0.99
N ILE A 129 -1.16 -19.56 -0.24
CA ILE A 129 -2.00 -19.55 -1.44
C ILE A 129 -2.70 -20.92 -1.61
N LYS A 130 -1.93 -22.01 -1.55
CA LYS A 130 -2.47 -23.36 -1.66
C LYS A 130 -3.55 -23.63 -0.60
N ALA A 131 -3.30 -23.26 0.66
CA ALA A 131 -4.25 -23.42 1.74
C ALA A 131 -5.53 -22.57 1.53
N ALA A 132 -5.41 -21.38 0.94
CA ALA A 132 -6.57 -20.55 0.59
C ALA A 132 -7.43 -21.21 -0.50
N GLU A 133 -6.81 -21.80 -1.53
CA GLU A 133 -7.49 -22.52 -2.59
C GLU A 133 -8.22 -23.77 -2.06
N GLU A 134 -7.58 -24.57 -1.22
CA GLU A 134 -8.16 -25.74 -0.57
C GLU A 134 -9.39 -25.36 0.29
N LEU A 135 -9.28 -24.25 1.03
CA LEU A 135 -10.40 -23.74 1.83
C LEU A 135 -11.56 -23.27 0.95
N ARG A 136 -11.27 -22.52 -0.12
CA ARG A 136 -12.30 -22.08 -1.09
C ARG A 136 -13.06 -23.29 -1.66
N ASP A 137 -12.34 -24.32 -2.04
CA ASP A 137 -12.96 -25.51 -2.65
C ASP A 137 -13.76 -26.34 -1.65
N SER A 138 -13.44 -26.23 -0.35
CA SER A 138 -14.13 -26.94 0.74
C SER A 138 -15.31 -26.16 1.34
N ILE A 139 -15.37 -24.83 1.16
CA ILE A 139 -16.40 -23.98 1.76
C ILE A 139 -17.34 -23.46 0.65
N PRO A 140 -18.56 -23.99 0.53
CA PRO A 140 -19.49 -23.56 -0.53
C PRO A 140 -19.79 -22.05 -0.46
N GLY A 141 -19.71 -21.38 -1.61
CA GLY A 141 -19.98 -19.94 -1.73
C GLY A 141 -18.89 -19.02 -1.18
N SER A 142 -17.74 -19.56 -0.78
CA SER A 142 -16.58 -18.76 -0.44
C SER A 142 -15.84 -18.28 -1.68
N ILE A 143 -15.13 -17.14 -1.56
CA ILE A 143 -14.32 -16.56 -2.63
C ILE A 143 -12.94 -16.13 -2.13
N ILE A 144 -11.97 -16.12 -3.04
CA ILE A 144 -10.67 -15.44 -2.88
C ILE A 144 -10.72 -14.17 -3.72
N LEU A 145 -10.38 -13.03 -3.13
CA LEU A 145 -10.49 -11.72 -3.80
C LEU A 145 -9.30 -11.41 -4.72
N GLN A 146 -8.14 -12.00 -4.47
CA GLN A 146 -6.95 -11.97 -5.34
C GLN A 146 -6.41 -10.56 -5.61
N GLN A 147 -5.85 -9.92 -4.59
CA GLN A 147 -5.37 -8.53 -4.67
C GLN A 147 -4.40 -8.22 -5.82
N PHE A 148 -3.64 -9.21 -6.30
CA PHE A 148 -2.66 -9.06 -7.38
C PHE A 148 -3.27 -9.20 -8.80
N GLU A 149 -4.51 -9.70 -8.89
CA GLU A 149 -5.23 -9.99 -10.14
C GLU A 149 -6.46 -9.08 -10.31
N ASN A 150 -7.09 -8.71 -9.21
CA ASN A 150 -8.40 -8.07 -9.18
C ASN A 150 -8.32 -6.61 -9.61
N GLN A 151 -8.94 -6.30 -10.74
CA GLN A 151 -8.91 -4.95 -11.34
C GLN A 151 -9.70 -3.91 -10.53
N ALA A 152 -10.54 -4.31 -9.56
CA ALA A 152 -11.13 -3.38 -8.61
C ALA A 152 -10.08 -2.65 -7.77
N ASN A 153 -8.86 -3.22 -7.62
CA ASN A 153 -7.73 -2.61 -6.94
C ASN A 153 -7.25 -1.33 -7.67
N PRO A 154 -6.68 -1.37 -8.88
CA PRO A 154 -6.28 -0.14 -9.57
C PRO A 154 -7.47 0.79 -9.86
N GLU A 155 -8.65 0.26 -10.15
CA GLU A 155 -9.84 1.07 -10.41
C GLU A 155 -10.23 1.92 -9.19
N ARG A 156 -10.11 1.38 -7.96
CA ARG A 156 -10.37 2.17 -6.75
C ARG A 156 -9.45 3.38 -6.63
N HIS A 157 -8.18 3.22 -6.97
CA HIS A 157 -7.22 4.33 -6.96
C HIS A 157 -7.49 5.34 -8.07
N TYR A 158 -7.92 4.88 -9.23
CA TYR A 158 -8.35 5.74 -10.32
C TYR A 158 -9.57 6.58 -9.94
N LEU A 159 -10.57 5.97 -9.28
CA LEU A 159 -11.82 6.63 -8.91
C LEU A 159 -11.72 7.51 -7.66
N THR A 160 -10.73 7.29 -6.79
CA THR A 160 -10.66 7.99 -5.50
C THR A 160 -9.31 8.67 -5.24
N THR A 161 -8.23 7.92 -5.12
CA THR A 161 -6.93 8.45 -4.70
C THR A 161 -6.34 9.44 -5.70
N GLY A 162 -6.44 9.13 -7.00
CA GLY A 162 -6.03 10.05 -8.08
C GLY A 162 -6.80 11.38 -8.06
N PRO A 163 -8.14 11.35 -8.08
CA PRO A 163 -8.97 12.55 -7.92
C PRO A 163 -8.68 13.36 -6.66
N GLU A 164 -8.45 12.69 -5.52
CA GLU A 164 -8.10 13.37 -4.27
C GLU A 164 -6.78 14.15 -4.40
N ILE A 165 -5.73 13.52 -4.95
CA ILE A 165 -4.43 14.17 -5.17
C ILE A 165 -4.59 15.38 -6.11
N TRP A 166 -5.30 15.20 -7.23
CA TRP A 166 -5.51 16.27 -8.20
C TRP A 166 -6.26 17.46 -7.60
N ARG A 167 -7.34 17.22 -6.86
CA ARG A 167 -8.12 18.23 -6.16
C ARG A 167 -7.28 18.98 -5.12
N ASP A 168 -6.55 18.22 -4.28
CA ASP A 168 -5.83 18.76 -3.13
C ASP A 168 -4.54 19.52 -3.53
N THR A 169 -4.15 19.44 -4.80
CA THR A 169 -3.04 20.20 -5.41
C THR A 169 -3.53 21.30 -6.38
N ASP A 170 -4.83 21.56 -6.47
CA ASP A 170 -5.42 22.43 -7.49
C ASP A 170 -4.96 22.09 -8.92
N GLY A 171 -4.81 20.79 -9.20
CA GLY A 171 -4.35 20.27 -10.48
C GLY A 171 -2.86 20.50 -10.79
N LYS A 172 -2.07 20.88 -9.79
CA LYS A 172 -0.63 21.18 -9.96
C LYS A 172 0.23 20.00 -9.51
N VAL A 173 0.22 18.92 -10.27
CA VAL A 173 1.09 17.75 -10.07
C VAL A 173 1.99 17.60 -11.26
N ASP A 174 3.31 17.65 -11.06
CA ASP A 174 4.31 17.41 -12.12
C ASP A 174 4.86 15.98 -12.07
N VAL A 175 5.04 15.45 -10.86
CA VAL A 175 5.56 14.08 -10.64
C VAL A 175 4.76 13.40 -9.54
N PHE A 176 4.38 12.16 -9.77
CA PHE A 176 3.82 11.26 -8.75
C PHE A 176 4.66 10.01 -8.64
N GLY A 177 5.07 9.63 -7.42
CA GLY A 177 5.83 8.43 -7.14
C GLY A 177 5.21 7.57 -6.04
N ALA A 178 5.19 6.25 -6.23
CA ALA A 178 4.70 5.32 -5.22
C ALA A 178 5.40 3.96 -5.29
N GLY A 179 5.54 3.31 -4.12
CA GLY A 179 6.03 1.94 -4.01
C GLY A 179 5.08 0.92 -4.65
N VAL A 180 5.65 -0.09 -5.28
CA VAL A 180 4.90 -1.14 -5.99
C VAL A 180 4.88 -2.45 -5.21
N GLY A 181 3.76 -2.72 -4.53
CA GLY A 181 3.41 -4.04 -4.01
C GLY A 181 2.54 -4.79 -5.01
N THR A 182 1.24 -4.48 -5.05
CA THR A 182 0.33 -4.98 -6.08
C THR A 182 0.38 -4.17 -7.37
N GLY A 183 0.90 -2.96 -7.33
CA GLY A 183 0.93 -2.05 -8.48
C GLY A 183 -0.37 -1.27 -8.72
N GLY A 184 -1.46 -1.61 -8.01
CA GLY A 184 -2.75 -0.94 -8.18
C GLY A 184 -2.70 0.55 -7.89
N THR A 185 -1.94 0.96 -6.88
CA THR A 185 -1.79 2.38 -6.49
C THR A 185 -1.18 3.20 -7.62
N VAL A 186 0.01 2.83 -8.09
CA VAL A 186 0.71 3.58 -9.14
C VAL A 186 -0.04 3.54 -10.47
N SER A 187 -0.67 2.41 -10.79
CA SER A 187 -1.42 2.23 -12.04
C SER A 187 -2.71 3.04 -12.06
N GLY A 188 -3.52 2.96 -11.00
CA GLY A 188 -4.79 3.68 -10.92
C GLY A 188 -4.60 5.20 -10.82
N ILE A 189 -3.70 5.65 -9.95
CA ILE A 189 -3.37 7.08 -9.82
C ILE A 189 -2.71 7.60 -11.10
N GLY A 190 -1.74 6.84 -11.65
CA GLY A 190 -1.04 7.23 -12.87
C GLY A 190 -1.98 7.37 -14.06
N ARG A 191 -2.93 6.43 -14.22
CA ARG A 191 -3.97 6.54 -15.25
C ARG A 191 -4.77 7.84 -15.10
N TYR A 192 -5.27 8.12 -13.91
CA TYR A 192 -6.07 9.32 -13.65
C TYR A 192 -5.28 10.60 -13.90
N LEU A 193 -4.07 10.72 -13.34
CA LEU A 193 -3.26 11.92 -13.48
C LEU A 193 -2.86 12.19 -14.93
N LYS A 194 -2.51 11.15 -15.70
CA LYS A 194 -2.19 11.29 -17.12
C LYS A 194 -3.39 11.65 -17.99
N GLU A 195 -4.59 11.25 -17.61
CA GLU A 195 -5.83 11.69 -18.28
C GLU A 195 -6.13 13.17 -18.01
N GLN A 196 -5.74 13.70 -16.82
CA GLN A 196 -5.87 15.13 -16.50
C GLN A 196 -4.75 15.96 -17.17
N ASN A 197 -3.51 15.48 -17.09
CA ASN A 197 -2.35 16.12 -17.70
C ASN A 197 -1.35 15.04 -18.16
N PRO A 198 -1.21 14.82 -19.49
CA PRO A 198 -0.29 13.81 -20.05
C PRO A 198 1.19 14.01 -19.69
N ASP A 199 1.59 15.22 -19.30
CA ASP A 199 2.98 15.56 -18.98
C ASP A 199 3.38 15.15 -17.57
N VAL A 200 2.42 14.78 -16.70
CA VAL A 200 2.72 14.27 -15.35
C VAL A 200 3.60 13.03 -15.45
N LYS A 201 4.73 13.04 -14.75
CA LYS A 201 5.63 11.88 -14.67
C LYS A 201 5.22 10.94 -13.55
N ILE A 202 5.09 9.67 -13.87
CA ILE A 202 4.70 8.60 -12.95
C ILE A 202 5.90 7.69 -12.67
N ILE A 203 6.27 7.59 -11.39
CA ILE A 203 7.45 6.85 -10.94
C ILE A 203 6.99 5.64 -10.12
N ALA A 204 7.37 4.45 -10.55
CA ALA A 204 7.21 3.22 -9.77
C ALA A 204 8.46 3.00 -8.91
N VAL A 205 8.29 2.69 -7.63
CA VAL A 205 9.42 2.45 -6.72
C VAL A 205 9.47 0.97 -6.36
N GLU A 206 10.65 0.36 -6.53
CA GLU A 206 10.92 -1.04 -6.20
C GLU A 206 12.23 -1.21 -5.38
N PRO A 207 12.43 -2.33 -4.66
CA PRO A 207 13.69 -2.59 -3.97
C PRO A 207 14.83 -2.91 -4.97
N THR A 208 16.01 -2.35 -4.78
CA THR A 208 17.19 -2.63 -5.60
C THR A 208 17.57 -4.13 -5.60
N SER A 209 17.38 -4.81 -4.48
CA SER A 209 17.68 -6.26 -4.36
C SER A 209 16.60 -7.18 -4.93
N SER A 210 15.48 -6.63 -5.43
CA SER A 210 14.41 -7.38 -6.10
C SER A 210 13.83 -6.54 -7.26
N PRO A 211 14.64 -6.19 -8.28
CA PRO A 211 14.28 -5.20 -9.31
C PRO A 211 13.48 -5.84 -10.46
N VAL A 212 12.39 -6.52 -10.13
CA VAL A 212 11.59 -7.31 -11.08
C VAL A 212 10.89 -6.44 -12.11
N LEU A 213 10.45 -5.24 -11.74
CA LEU A 213 9.82 -4.30 -12.68
C LEU A 213 10.83 -3.76 -13.69
N SER A 214 12.10 -3.64 -13.29
CA SER A 214 13.22 -3.25 -14.16
C SER A 214 13.78 -4.41 -14.99
N GLY A 215 13.17 -5.60 -14.95
CA GLY A 215 13.59 -6.79 -15.69
C GLY A 215 14.69 -7.61 -15.03
N GLY A 216 15.01 -7.34 -13.76
CA GLY A 216 15.93 -8.14 -12.95
C GLY A 216 15.24 -9.32 -12.25
N GLU A 217 16.02 -10.07 -11.49
CA GLU A 217 15.53 -11.24 -10.74
C GLU A 217 14.96 -10.83 -9.38
N SER A 218 14.00 -11.61 -8.87
CA SER A 218 13.50 -11.44 -7.52
C SER A 218 14.54 -11.84 -6.47
N GLY A 219 14.65 -11.05 -5.41
CA GLY A 219 15.58 -11.33 -4.32
C GLY A 219 15.01 -10.92 -2.96
N PRO A 220 15.65 -11.34 -1.86
CA PRO A 220 15.24 -10.96 -0.52
C PRO A 220 15.51 -9.47 -0.26
N HIS A 221 14.56 -8.81 0.39
CA HIS A 221 14.69 -7.42 0.81
C HIS A 221 13.96 -7.18 2.14
N LYS A 222 14.24 -6.03 2.77
CA LYS A 222 13.65 -5.64 4.06
C LYS A 222 12.46 -4.70 3.94
N ILE A 223 12.15 -4.19 2.74
CA ILE A 223 11.11 -3.19 2.50
C ILE A 223 9.73 -3.87 2.40
N GLN A 224 9.11 -4.16 3.55
CA GLN A 224 7.80 -4.82 3.60
C GLN A 224 6.73 -3.97 2.90
N GLY A 225 5.84 -4.64 2.16
CA GLY A 225 4.71 -4.01 1.48
C GLY A 225 4.92 -3.71 0.00
N ILE A 226 6.16 -3.74 -0.48
CA ILE A 226 6.52 -3.62 -1.91
C ILE A 226 7.42 -4.77 -2.35
N GLY A 227 7.73 -4.87 -3.63
CA GLY A 227 8.64 -5.90 -4.14
C GLY A 227 8.09 -7.32 -4.00
N ALA A 228 6.96 -7.61 -4.64
CA ALA A 228 6.26 -8.90 -4.53
C ALA A 228 7.07 -10.09 -5.11
N GLY A 229 8.15 -9.82 -5.83
CA GLY A 229 8.98 -10.86 -6.46
C GLY A 229 8.47 -11.32 -7.84
N PHE A 230 7.42 -10.69 -8.34
CA PHE A 230 6.86 -10.89 -9.68
C PHE A 230 6.16 -9.61 -10.13
N VAL A 231 5.83 -9.50 -11.43
CA VAL A 231 5.04 -8.39 -11.96
C VAL A 231 3.55 -8.70 -11.79
N PRO A 232 2.80 -7.95 -10.95
CA PRO A 232 1.38 -8.21 -10.72
C PRO A 232 0.51 -7.85 -11.93
N ASN A 233 -0.61 -8.54 -12.14
CA ASN A 233 -1.57 -8.22 -13.20
C ASN A 233 -2.35 -6.91 -12.94
N THR A 234 -2.32 -6.41 -11.71
CA THR A 234 -2.86 -5.09 -11.32
C THR A 234 -1.86 -3.94 -11.57
N TYR A 235 -0.62 -4.25 -11.95
CA TYR A 235 0.37 -3.26 -12.40
C TYR A 235 0.26 -3.03 -13.90
N ASN A 236 0.17 -1.77 -14.31
CA ASN A 236 0.10 -1.40 -15.73
C ASN A 236 1.23 -0.44 -16.09
N ASN A 237 2.26 -0.99 -16.75
CA ASN A 237 3.44 -0.25 -17.16
C ASN A 237 3.15 0.89 -18.17
N LYS A 238 1.99 0.86 -18.85
CA LYS A 238 1.59 1.92 -19.81
C LYS A 238 1.55 3.32 -19.17
N TYR A 239 1.25 3.38 -17.88
CA TYR A 239 1.11 4.65 -17.14
C TYR A 239 2.37 5.05 -16.38
N VAL A 240 3.43 4.24 -16.41
CA VAL A 240 4.68 4.46 -15.68
C VAL A 240 5.75 4.98 -16.62
N ASP A 241 6.38 6.10 -16.26
CA ASP A 241 7.45 6.72 -17.06
C ASP A 241 8.84 6.24 -16.61
N GLU A 242 9.00 5.91 -15.33
CA GLU A 242 10.30 5.51 -14.74
C GLU A 242 10.09 4.52 -13.60
N ILE A 243 11.05 3.62 -13.44
CA ILE A 243 11.16 2.74 -12.28
C ILE A 243 12.38 3.18 -11.48
N PHE A 244 12.16 3.55 -10.20
CA PHE A 244 13.20 3.99 -9.28
C PHE A 244 13.50 2.89 -8.25
N GLN A 245 14.78 2.52 -8.13
CA GLN A 245 15.22 1.49 -7.20
C GLN A 245 15.69 2.11 -5.89
N VAL A 246 15.29 1.50 -4.76
CA VAL A 246 15.65 1.95 -3.40
C VAL A 246 16.31 0.82 -2.62
N GLU A 247 17.44 1.13 -1.97
CA GLU A 247 18.14 0.23 -1.06
C GLU A 247 17.38 0.09 0.27
N ASN A 248 17.58 -1.04 0.96
CA ASN A 248 16.96 -1.28 2.28
C ASN A 248 17.30 -0.16 3.28
N ASP A 249 18.57 0.22 3.35
CA ASP A 249 19.05 1.20 4.33
C ASP A 249 18.53 2.61 4.03
N GLN A 250 18.41 2.97 2.75
CA GLN A 250 17.82 4.24 2.33
C GLN A 250 16.34 4.33 2.77
N ALA A 251 15.59 3.24 2.60
CA ALA A 251 14.18 3.18 3.04
C ALA A 251 14.04 3.26 4.56
N ILE A 252 14.87 2.53 5.32
CA ILE A 252 14.86 2.52 6.77
C ILE A 252 15.25 3.89 7.32
N PHE A 253 16.35 4.47 6.83
CA PHE A 253 16.82 5.77 7.27
C PHE A 253 15.78 6.87 7.00
N ALA A 254 15.22 6.92 5.79
CA ALA A 254 14.20 7.89 5.45
C ALA A 254 12.92 7.72 6.30
N GLY A 255 12.50 6.47 6.58
CA GLY A 255 11.37 6.20 7.47
C GLY A 255 11.58 6.72 8.90
N ARG A 256 12.77 6.51 9.47
CA ARG A 256 13.14 7.06 10.79
C ARG A 256 13.15 8.59 10.79
N GLN A 257 13.69 9.20 9.73
CA GLN A 257 13.73 10.65 9.61
C GLN A 257 12.33 11.28 9.45
N LEU A 258 11.40 10.62 8.75
CA LEU A 258 10.00 11.09 8.69
C LEU A 258 9.38 11.18 10.09
N ALA A 259 9.63 10.19 10.95
CA ALA A 259 9.16 10.23 12.34
C ALA A 259 9.82 11.35 13.14
N GLN A 260 11.15 11.54 13.02
CA GLN A 260 11.91 12.50 13.80
C GLN A 260 11.71 13.95 13.32
N GLN A 261 11.54 14.18 12.03
CA GLN A 261 11.51 15.51 11.44
C GLN A 261 10.09 16.03 11.24
N GLU A 262 9.16 15.16 10.84
CA GLU A 262 7.76 15.52 10.54
C GLU A 262 6.75 14.98 11.55
N GLY A 263 7.18 14.15 12.52
CA GLY A 263 6.28 13.46 13.43
C GLY A 263 5.45 12.34 12.77
N LEU A 264 5.84 11.93 11.57
CA LEU A 264 5.16 10.89 10.80
C LEU A 264 5.72 9.51 11.13
N LEU A 265 5.09 8.80 12.05
CA LEU A 265 5.42 7.42 12.34
C LEU A 265 4.81 6.52 11.25
N VAL A 266 5.62 6.10 10.28
CA VAL A 266 5.21 5.40 9.07
C VAL A 266 5.93 4.07 8.88
N GLY A 267 5.41 3.21 7.99
CA GLY A 267 6.04 1.95 7.65
C GLY A 267 7.27 2.12 6.74
N ILE A 268 8.01 1.03 6.56
CA ILE A 268 9.29 1.05 5.83
C ILE A 268 9.11 1.41 4.35
N SER A 269 8.02 0.98 3.70
CA SER A 269 7.74 1.34 2.30
C SER A 269 7.40 2.82 2.13
N SER A 270 6.92 3.50 3.19
CA SER A 270 6.77 4.96 3.20
C SER A 270 8.13 5.66 3.16
N GLY A 271 9.12 5.12 3.89
CA GLY A 271 10.50 5.60 3.81
C GLY A 271 11.09 5.45 2.41
N ALA A 272 10.86 4.31 1.76
CA ALA A 272 11.28 4.08 0.38
C ALA A 272 10.65 5.10 -0.59
N ALA A 273 9.35 5.33 -0.48
CA ALA A 273 8.63 6.26 -1.33
C ALA A 273 9.08 7.72 -1.12
N ALA A 274 9.28 8.14 0.13
CA ALA A 274 9.77 9.47 0.45
C ALA A 274 11.22 9.69 0.01
N PHE A 275 12.09 8.69 0.18
CA PHE A 275 13.46 8.73 -0.32
C PHE A 275 13.48 8.92 -1.84
N ALA A 276 12.80 8.07 -2.59
CA ALA A 276 12.72 8.18 -4.04
C ALA A 276 12.20 9.57 -4.49
N ALA A 277 11.14 10.07 -3.87
CA ALA A 277 10.56 11.37 -4.18
C ALA A 277 11.56 12.52 -3.98
N THR A 278 12.37 12.46 -2.90
CA THR A 278 13.40 13.50 -2.66
C THR A 278 14.57 13.41 -3.63
N GLU A 279 15.02 12.22 -4.01
CA GLU A 279 16.07 12.06 -5.02
C GLU A 279 15.60 12.54 -6.41
N ILE A 280 14.35 12.29 -6.75
CA ILE A 280 13.74 12.82 -7.98
C ILE A 280 13.64 14.36 -7.91
N ALA A 281 13.27 14.91 -6.76
CA ALA A 281 13.16 16.36 -6.55
C ALA A 281 14.50 17.11 -6.66
N LYS A 282 15.62 16.45 -6.34
CA LYS A 282 16.98 17.02 -6.48
C LYS A 282 17.43 17.18 -7.93
N ARG A 283 16.79 16.50 -8.87
CA ARG A 283 17.18 16.59 -10.28
C ARG A 283 16.96 18.01 -10.82
N PRO A 284 17.90 18.58 -11.59
CA PRO A 284 17.80 19.96 -12.10
C PRO A 284 16.50 20.21 -12.87
N GLU A 285 16.04 19.25 -13.68
CA GLU A 285 14.80 19.34 -14.46
C GLU A 285 13.53 19.36 -13.61
N ASN A 286 13.64 19.02 -12.33
CA ASN A 286 12.51 19.02 -11.38
C ASN A 286 12.54 20.20 -10.39
N ALA A 287 13.45 21.13 -10.58
CA ALA A 287 13.55 22.32 -9.73
C ALA A 287 12.24 23.12 -9.75
N GLY A 288 11.63 23.33 -8.59
CA GLY A 288 10.38 24.08 -8.43
C GLY A 288 9.10 23.31 -8.81
N LYS A 289 9.21 22.06 -9.25
CA LYS A 289 8.06 21.20 -9.58
C LYS A 289 7.35 20.69 -8.35
N THR A 290 6.06 20.43 -8.49
CA THR A 290 5.21 19.77 -7.50
C THR A 290 5.37 18.26 -7.59
N ILE A 291 6.01 17.68 -6.58
CA ILE A 291 6.26 16.25 -6.48
C ILE A 291 5.40 15.67 -5.37
N VAL A 292 4.60 14.68 -5.70
CA VAL A 292 3.71 13.99 -4.78
C VAL A 292 4.16 12.54 -4.62
N THR A 293 4.22 12.08 -3.37
CA THR A 293 4.42 10.65 -3.04
C THR A 293 3.30 10.14 -2.16
N LEU A 294 3.20 8.81 -2.01
CA LEU A 294 2.20 8.18 -1.16
C LEU A 294 2.89 7.40 -0.04
N LEU A 295 2.49 7.67 1.21
CA LEU A 295 2.95 6.97 2.40
C LEU A 295 1.89 5.93 2.80
N PRO A 296 2.16 4.61 2.56
CA PRO A 296 1.10 3.60 2.58
C PRO A 296 0.46 3.31 3.93
N ASP A 297 1.22 3.34 5.04
CA ASP A 297 0.72 2.84 6.31
C ASP A 297 1.39 3.43 7.55
N THR A 298 0.82 3.08 8.73
CA THR A 298 1.33 3.46 10.05
C THR A 298 2.58 2.68 10.42
N GLY A 299 3.50 3.33 11.15
CA GLY A 299 4.73 2.73 11.66
C GLY A 299 4.54 1.84 12.89
N GLU A 300 3.40 1.91 13.58
CA GLU A 300 3.13 1.09 14.77
C GLU A 300 3.24 -0.42 14.49
N ARG A 301 2.97 -0.84 13.25
CA ARG A 301 3.09 -2.23 12.79
C ARG A 301 4.54 -2.69 12.61
N TYR A 302 5.52 -1.79 12.77
CA TYR A 302 6.93 -2.02 12.48
C TYR A 302 7.84 -1.79 13.69
N LEU A 303 7.27 -1.52 14.89
CA LEU A 303 8.06 -1.23 16.09
C LEU A 303 9.00 -2.36 16.50
N SER A 304 8.64 -3.61 16.22
CA SER A 304 9.46 -4.80 16.46
C SER A 304 10.28 -5.25 15.22
N THR A 305 10.44 -4.39 14.23
CA THR A 305 11.20 -4.68 13.01
C THR A 305 12.48 -3.84 12.94
N VAL A 306 13.34 -4.14 11.97
CA VAL A 306 14.59 -3.38 11.72
C VAL A 306 14.37 -1.88 11.49
N LEU A 307 13.15 -1.46 11.14
CA LEU A 307 12.84 -0.04 10.95
C LEU A 307 13.08 0.77 12.22
N TYR A 308 12.67 0.26 13.38
CA TYR A 308 12.78 0.95 14.66
C TYR A 308 13.69 0.23 15.69
N ALA A 309 14.43 -0.78 15.26
CA ALA A 309 15.44 -1.46 16.05
C ALA A 309 16.74 -0.66 16.00
N PHE A 310 16.80 0.47 16.73
CA PHE A 310 17.91 1.42 16.64
C PHE A 310 19.26 0.86 17.10
N ASP A 311 19.25 0.01 18.14
CA ASP A 311 20.46 -0.57 18.72
C ASP A 311 20.98 -1.75 17.88
N GLU A 312 20.05 -2.60 17.38
CA GLU A 312 20.37 -3.80 16.59
C GLU A 312 20.63 -3.47 15.12
N TYR A 313 20.15 -2.32 14.64
CA TYR A 313 20.30 -1.87 13.26
C TYR A 313 20.62 -0.37 13.22
N PRO A 314 21.82 0.03 13.69
CA PRO A 314 22.25 1.43 13.63
C PRO A 314 22.54 1.84 12.17
N LEU A 315 22.13 3.03 11.78
CA LEU A 315 22.34 3.62 10.45
C LEU A 315 22.93 5.02 10.59
#